data_3bfab0e2cd99d23773bbe5ff29f5173f
#
_entry.id   3bfab0e2cd99d23773bbe5ff29f5173f
#
_cell.length_a   1.000
_cell.length_b   1.000
_cell.length_c   1.000
_cell.angle_alpha   90.00
_cell.angle_beta   90.00
_cell.angle_gamma   90.00
#
_symmetry.space_group_name_H-M   'P 1'
#
loop_
_entity.id
_entity.type
_entity.pdbx_description
1 polymer ?
#
loop_
_entity_poly.entity_id
_entity_poly.type
_entity_poly.pdbx_seq_one_letter_code
_entity_poly.pdbx_strand_id
1 'polypeptide(L)'
;MKQAVAIAGAGCVLPSGWGVEPFWAAATEGRSAITALNARRFSSERVVAFGQIQDQDHQRSRQDLAQNLQRYCTPAVIWGVSAVRQALEEAGLADEPPDVRFGLYCCQGGYTHPSLESYAELLLGCRQDGVADMAAFAKRILQDRAQDPFLVLKGLSNCLLGVTSLALKLVGECNAYMQGVAGNLAALREATAALQDGRIDAAIVVGAGSELDALALSGLVQAGVISANGSNTLLPFDLRGTGGIAGEGAAALVLRRREDLPAGPQACLADMTAHASLGRLSLPDSPTDVLVCSGTGDAHKDRVLCQTLALARASHITSGLAINGILSAAPSLVDLMLARCALQAQSVPPIAGLQRPVANLPFIQGAPHAASLAHCLVLNRDDNGFSAAYQVLYSAKVTQDCR
;
A
#
# COMPACT_ATOMS: atom_id res chain seq x y z
N MET A 1 -13.61 2.00 -28.40
CA MET A 1 -12.42 2.57 -27.72
C MET A 1 -12.61 2.33 -26.22
N LYS A 2 -11.59 1.91 -25.48
CA LYS A 2 -11.68 1.76 -24.02
C LYS A 2 -11.77 3.16 -23.40
N GLN A 3 -12.72 3.35 -22.49
CA GLN A 3 -12.90 4.60 -21.78
C GLN A 3 -11.74 4.83 -20.80
N ALA A 4 -11.26 6.08 -20.69
CA ALA A 4 -10.24 6.45 -19.72
C ALA A 4 -10.81 6.36 -18.29
N VAL A 5 -10.04 5.80 -17.38
CA VAL A 5 -10.41 5.64 -15.96
C VAL A 5 -9.55 6.57 -15.12
N ALA A 6 -10.19 7.45 -14.35
CA ALA A 6 -9.55 8.43 -13.50
C ALA A 6 -9.51 8.00 -12.03
N ILE A 7 -8.49 8.44 -11.31
CA ILE A 7 -8.41 8.35 -9.85
C ILE A 7 -9.19 9.52 -9.27
N ALA A 8 -10.47 9.29 -8.97
CA ALA A 8 -11.41 10.32 -8.51
C ALA A 8 -11.20 10.72 -7.05
N GLY A 9 -10.72 9.81 -6.22
CA GLY A 9 -10.42 10.06 -4.82
C GLY A 9 -9.35 9.11 -4.29
N ALA A 10 -8.69 9.52 -3.22
CA ALA A 10 -7.68 8.74 -2.51
C ALA A 10 -7.83 8.92 -1.00
N GLY A 11 -7.44 7.91 -0.24
CA GLY A 11 -7.41 7.98 1.22
C GLY A 11 -6.36 7.04 1.78
N CYS A 12 -5.81 7.37 2.94
CA CYS A 12 -4.82 6.52 3.55
C CYS A 12 -4.74 6.70 5.07
N VAL A 13 -4.23 5.67 5.72
CA VAL A 13 -3.75 5.70 7.10
C VAL A 13 -2.36 5.10 7.07
N LEU A 14 -1.35 5.93 7.20
CA LEU A 14 0.06 5.59 6.99
C LEU A 14 0.89 6.03 8.20
N PRO A 15 2.13 5.56 8.36
CA PRO A 15 3.05 6.07 9.38
C PRO A 15 3.24 7.58 9.33
N SER A 16 3.16 8.18 8.14
CA SER A 16 3.22 9.63 7.94
C SER A 16 2.00 10.40 8.43
N GLY A 17 0.88 9.72 8.73
CA GLY A 17 -0.34 10.29 9.28
C GLY A 17 -1.63 9.77 8.67
N TRP A 18 -2.74 10.31 9.16
CA TRP A 18 -4.09 10.02 8.70
C TRP A 18 -4.48 10.98 7.56
N GLY A 19 -4.64 10.46 6.36
CA GLY A 19 -5.03 11.21 5.17
C GLY A 19 -3.90 11.45 4.17
N VAL A 20 -4.29 11.87 2.98
CA VAL A 20 -3.35 12.12 1.85
C VAL A 20 -2.48 13.33 2.12
N GLU A 21 -3.00 14.38 2.77
CA GLU A 21 -2.27 15.62 3.02
C GLU A 21 -1.01 15.42 3.90
N PRO A 22 -1.06 14.73 5.08
CA PRO A 22 0.13 14.42 5.85
C PRO A 22 1.16 13.58 5.10
N PHE A 23 0.70 12.63 4.27
CA PHE A 23 1.58 11.85 3.41
C PHE A 23 2.29 12.73 2.38
N TRP A 24 1.56 13.59 1.68
CA TRP A 24 2.12 14.51 0.69
C TRP A 24 3.09 15.52 1.33
N ALA A 25 2.74 16.07 2.50
CA ALA A 25 3.62 16.94 3.26
C ALA A 25 4.93 16.24 3.62
N ALA A 26 4.88 15.01 4.14
CA ALA A 26 6.08 14.23 4.44
C ALA A 26 6.92 13.96 3.19
N ALA A 27 6.27 13.68 2.04
CA ALA A 27 6.95 13.48 0.77
C ALA A 27 7.69 14.74 0.30
N THR A 28 7.03 15.89 0.30
CA THR A 28 7.61 17.17 -0.13
C THR A 28 8.71 17.68 0.80
N GLU A 29 8.60 17.40 2.09
CA GLU A 29 9.63 17.69 3.09
C GLU A 29 10.82 16.72 3.03
N GLY A 30 10.71 15.61 2.30
CA GLY A 30 11.70 14.53 2.33
C GLY A 30 11.84 13.90 3.72
N ARG A 31 10.75 13.84 4.48
CA ARG A 31 10.73 13.41 5.88
C ARG A 31 10.26 11.96 6.02
N SER A 32 11.08 11.14 6.65
CA SER A 32 10.71 9.78 7.04
C SER A 32 9.83 9.76 8.27
N ALA A 33 8.82 8.90 8.27
CA ALA A 33 7.98 8.57 9.42
C ALA A 33 8.36 7.22 10.07
N ILE A 34 9.45 6.61 9.63
CA ILE A 34 10.01 5.41 10.26
C ILE A 34 10.58 5.79 11.62
N THR A 35 10.19 5.03 12.63
CA THR A 35 10.60 5.27 14.02
C THR A 35 11.24 4.02 14.64
N ALA A 36 11.89 4.17 15.78
CA ALA A 36 12.30 3.04 16.58
C ALA A 36 11.08 2.15 16.89
N LEU A 37 11.29 0.84 16.84
CA LEU A 37 10.24 -0.12 17.10
C LEU A 37 9.70 0.04 18.51
N ASN A 38 8.38 0.16 18.64
CA ASN A 38 7.73 0.28 19.94
C ASN A 38 7.74 -1.08 20.65
N ALA A 39 8.59 -1.21 21.67
CA ALA A 39 8.76 -2.44 22.44
C ALA A 39 7.48 -2.94 23.15
N ARG A 40 6.46 -2.09 23.33
CA ARG A 40 5.16 -2.50 23.87
C ARG A 40 4.32 -3.24 22.81
N ARG A 41 4.58 -2.98 21.54
CA ARG A 41 3.87 -3.64 20.42
C ARG A 41 4.62 -4.91 19.96
N PHE A 42 5.93 -4.83 19.87
CA PHE A 42 6.80 -5.92 19.46
C PHE A 42 8.23 -5.67 19.92
N SER A 43 8.95 -6.71 20.35
CA SER A 43 10.34 -6.60 20.77
C SER A 43 11.23 -7.49 19.89
N SER A 44 12.29 -6.91 19.35
CA SER A 44 13.28 -7.62 18.53
C SER A 44 14.66 -6.96 18.69
N GLU A 45 15.70 -7.78 18.74
CA GLU A 45 17.09 -7.30 18.73
C GLU A 45 17.60 -7.05 17.30
N ARG A 46 16.97 -7.65 16.30
CA ARG A 46 17.40 -7.59 14.89
C ARG A 46 16.66 -6.52 14.09
N VAL A 47 15.35 -6.38 14.34
CA VAL A 47 14.50 -5.38 13.70
C VAL A 47 14.27 -4.28 14.73
N VAL A 48 14.93 -3.14 14.58
CA VAL A 48 14.93 -2.05 15.57
C VAL A 48 14.10 -0.85 15.15
N ALA A 49 13.66 -0.81 13.90
CA ALA A 49 12.85 0.26 13.34
C ALA A 49 11.71 -0.28 12.49
N PHE A 50 10.62 0.47 12.41
CA PHE A 50 9.41 0.09 11.69
C PHE A 50 8.61 1.35 11.32
N GLY A 51 7.92 1.32 10.19
CA GLY A 51 6.92 2.31 9.83
C GLY A 51 5.62 2.05 10.59
N GLN A 52 5.44 2.70 11.74
CA GLN A 52 4.33 2.44 12.66
C GLN A 52 3.23 3.48 12.54
N ILE A 53 1.98 3.03 12.49
CA ILE A 53 0.82 3.91 12.66
C ILE A 53 0.81 4.48 14.08
N GLN A 54 0.65 5.79 14.19
CA GLN A 54 0.57 6.48 15.47
C GLN A 54 -0.74 6.13 16.20
N ASP A 55 -0.69 6.03 17.53
CA ASP A 55 -1.86 5.65 18.33
C ASP A 55 -3.05 6.61 18.11
N GLN A 56 -2.80 7.90 17.94
CA GLN A 56 -3.84 8.90 17.64
C GLN A 56 -4.54 8.62 16.31
N ASP A 57 -3.80 8.20 15.26
CA ASP A 57 -4.35 7.91 13.94
C ASP A 57 -5.13 6.59 13.94
N HIS A 58 -4.65 5.60 14.72
CA HIS A 58 -5.41 4.39 14.98
C HIS A 58 -6.74 4.70 15.70
N GLN A 59 -6.72 5.53 16.76
CA GLN A 59 -7.94 5.91 17.49
C GLN A 59 -8.92 6.70 16.59
N ARG A 60 -8.41 7.60 15.76
CA ARG A 60 -9.21 8.32 14.77
C ARG A 60 -9.88 7.34 13.80
N SER A 61 -9.14 6.40 13.24
CA SER A 61 -9.66 5.39 12.32
C SER A 61 -10.73 4.50 12.94
N ARG A 62 -10.65 4.24 14.25
CA ARG A 62 -11.70 3.49 14.96
C ARG A 62 -13.05 4.22 15.01
N GLN A 63 -13.06 5.55 14.94
CA GLN A 63 -14.30 6.32 14.91
C GLN A 63 -15.06 6.13 13.60
N ASP A 64 -14.37 5.77 12.52
CA ASP A 64 -14.95 5.49 11.22
C ASP A 64 -15.69 4.14 11.15
N LEU A 65 -15.55 3.30 12.17
CA LEU A 65 -16.12 1.96 12.20
C LEU A 65 -17.01 1.74 13.43
N ALA A 66 -18.24 1.29 13.20
CA ALA A 66 -19.17 0.96 14.27
C ALA A 66 -18.58 -0.05 15.26
N GLN A 67 -18.78 0.20 16.57
CA GLN A 67 -18.16 -0.57 17.66
C GLN A 67 -18.46 -2.07 17.57
N ASN A 68 -19.65 -2.45 17.13
CA ASN A 68 -20.04 -3.86 16.96
C ASN A 68 -19.25 -4.58 15.85
N LEU A 69 -18.70 -3.87 14.86
CA LEU A 69 -17.86 -4.42 13.80
C LEU A 69 -16.39 -4.51 14.20
N GLN A 70 -15.92 -3.62 15.07
CA GLN A 70 -14.50 -3.56 15.48
C GLN A 70 -13.99 -4.88 16.08
N ARG A 71 -14.86 -5.65 16.73
CA ARG A 71 -14.50 -6.96 17.32
C ARG A 71 -14.04 -8.00 16.29
N TYR A 72 -14.41 -7.83 15.01
CA TYR A 72 -14.03 -8.73 13.92
C TYR A 72 -12.77 -8.27 13.18
N CYS A 73 -12.21 -7.11 13.56
CA CYS A 73 -11.15 -6.45 12.82
C CYS A 73 -9.78 -6.63 13.46
N THR A 74 -8.77 -6.75 12.60
CA THR A 74 -7.40 -6.38 12.94
C THR A 74 -7.24 -4.85 12.85
N PRO A 75 -6.19 -4.25 13.43
CA PRO A 75 -5.90 -2.85 13.22
C PRO A 75 -5.86 -2.46 11.73
N ALA A 76 -5.25 -3.29 10.88
CA ALA A 76 -5.16 -3.06 9.43
C ALA A 76 -6.54 -2.93 8.76
N VAL A 77 -7.50 -3.77 9.13
CA VAL A 77 -8.88 -3.69 8.61
C VAL A 77 -9.53 -2.36 8.99
N ILE A 78 -9.32 -1.90 10.23
CA ILE A 78 -9.84 -0.60 10.70
C ILE A 78 -9.25 0.55 9.86
N TRP A 79 -7.93 0.53 9.62
CA TRP A 79 -7.27 1.52 8.78
C TRP A 79 -7.78 1.49 7.33
N GLY A 80 -8.03 0.28 6.80
CA GLY A 80 -8.58 0.10 5.45
C GLY A 80 -9.96 0.72 5.29
N VAL A 81 -10.87 0.50 6.25
CA VAL A 81 -12.21 1.13 6.24
C VAL A 81 -12.09 2.66 6.31
N SER A 82 -11.20 3.17 7.18
CA SER A 82 -10.96 4.62 7.29
C SER A 82 -10.41 5.20 5.99
N ALA A 83 -9.44 4.52 5.34
CA ALA A 83 -8.89 4.94 4.05
C ALA A 83 -9.97 4.98 2.95
N VAL A 84 -10.88 3.99 2.93
CA VAL A 84 -11.99 3.96 1.97
C VAL A 84 -12.96 5.14 2.19
N ARG A 85 -13.29 5.45 3.45
CA ARG A 85 -14.17 6.61 3.74
C ARG A 85 -13.56 7.91 3.25
N GLN A 86 -12.28 8.14 3.49
CA GLN A 86 -11.55 9.32 3.00
C GLN A 86 -11.58 9.39 1.47
N ALA A 87 -11.33 8.26 0.79
CA ALA A 87 -11.32 8.21 -0.67
C ALA A 87 -12.70 8.49 -1.28
N LEU A 88 -13.77 8.00 -0.64
CA LEU A 88 -15.15 8.28 -1.03
C LEU A 88 -15.52 9.73 -0.78
N GLU A 89 -15.10 10.32 0.34
CA GLU A 89 -15.33 11.73 0.67
C GLU A 89 -14.65 12.64 -0.37
N GLU A 90 -13.38 12.38 -0.69
CA GLU A 90 -12.66 13.15 -1.72
C GLU A 90 -13.28 12.98 -3.11
N ALA A 91 -13.80 11.79 -3.44
CA ALA A 91 -14.52 11.54 -4.69
C ALA A 91 -15.93 12.14 -4.76
N GLY A 92 -16.43 12.74 -3.66
CA GLY A 92 -17.81 13.25 -3.55
C GLY A 92 -18.86 12.14 -3.52
N LEU A 93 -18.50 10.95 -3.03
CA LEU A 93 -19.35 9.74 -3.01
C LEU A 93 -19.70 9.26 -1.59
N ALA A 94 -19.37 10.03 -0.55
CA ALA A 94 -19.60 9.62 0.85
C ALA A 94 -21.09 9.45 1.19
N ASP A 95 -21.93 10.30 0.62
CA ASP A 95 -23.39 10.35 0.82
C ASP A 95 -24.18 9.93 -0.43
N GLU A 96 -23.53 9.23 -1.36
CA GLU A 96 -24.17 8.82 -2.62
C GLU A 96 -25.34 7.87 -2.36
N PRO A 97 -26.46 8.07 -3.07
CA PRO A 97 -27.63 7.23 -2.94
C PRO A 97 -27.36 5.78 -3.39
N PRO A 98 -28.19 4.82 -2.94
CA PRO A 98 -27.99 3.38 -3.20
C PRO A 98 -28.00 2.99 -4.69
N ASP A 99 -28.29 3.92 -5.60
CA ASP A 99 -28.37 3.67 -7.04
C ASP A 99 -26.99 3.62 -7.74
N VAL A 100 -25.91 4.09 -7.08
CA VAL A 100 -24.54 3.97 -7.63
C VAL A 100 -24.08 2.53 -7.49
N ARG A 101 -23.73 1.92 -8.62
CA ARG A 101 -23.19 0.55 -8.65
C ARG A 101 -21.70 0.59 -8.30
N PHE A 102 -21.40 0.26 -7.06
CA PHE A 102 -20.03 0.17 -6.60
C PHE A 102 -19.40 -1.20 -6.89
N GLY A 103 -18.10 -1.19 -7.21
CA GLY A 103 -17.22 -2.35 -7.13
C GLY A 103 -16.25 -2.19 -5.95
N LEU A 104 -16.01 -3.26 -5.18
CA LEU A 104 -15.08 -3.27 -4.06
C LEU A 104 -14.01 -4.33 -4.25
N TYR A 105 -12.75 -3.90 -4.39
CA TYR A 105 -11.59 -4.73 -4.68
C TYR A 105 -10.56 -4.57 -3.56
N CYS A 106 -10.42 -5.59 -2.71
CA CYS A 106 -9.61 -5.52 -1.51
C CYS A 106 -8.33 -6.33 -1.63
N CYS A 107 -7.20 -5.76 -1.24
CA CYS A 107 -5.91 -6.42 -1.11
C CYS A 107 -5.55 -6.51 0.37
N GLN A 108 -5.47 -7.72 0.92
CA GLN A 108 -5.15 -7.92 2.33
C GLN A 108 -4.01 -8.92 2.46
N GLY A 109 -3.16 -8.72 3.47
CA GLY A 109 -2.16 -9.69 3.87
C GLY A 109 -2.79 -11.04 4.15
N GLY A 110 -2.16 -12.12 3.63
CA GLY A 110 -2.60 -13.47 3.94
C GLY A 110 -2.14 -13.85 5.34
N TYR A 111 -2.94 -14.59 6.06
CA TYR A 111 -2.65 -15.39 7.25
C TYR A 111 -1.62 -14.86 8.27
N THR A 112 -1.30 -13.58 8.27
CA THR A 112 -0.61 -13.00 9.41
C THR A 112 -1.59 -13.06 10.57
N HIS A 113 -1.42 -14.09 11.35
CA HIS A 113 -2.31 -14.37 12.44
C HIS A 113 -2.00 -13.38 13.56
N PRO A 114 -2.87 -12.44 13.89
CA PRO A 114 -2.56 -11.35 14.81
C PRO A 114 -2.24 -11.82 16.24
N SER A 115 -2.16 -13.11 16.46
CA SER A 115 -1.96 -13.70 17.79
C SER A 115 -1.25 -15.05 17.75
N LEU A 116 -0.44 -15.31 16.72
CA LEU A 116 0.34 -16.56 16.69
C LEU A 116 1.22 -16.70 17.93
N GLU A 117 1.78 -15.61 18.41
CA GLU A 117 2.58 -15.55 19.64
C GLU A 117 1.74 -15.95 20.86
N SER A 118 0.53 -15.41 21.01
CA SER A 118 -0.35 -15.77 22.13
C SER A 118 -0.81 -17.23 22.08
N TYR A 119 -0.93 -17.83 20.90
CA TYR A 119 -1.14 -19.27 20.73
C TYR A 119 0.06 -20.09 21.18
N ALA A 120 1.26 -19.67 20.78
CA ALA A 120 2.49 -20.33 21.17
C ALA A 120 2.70 -20.28 22.68
N GLU A 121 2.49 -19.12 23.32
CA GLU A 121 2.56 -18.96 24.76
C GLU A 121 1.53 -19.82 25.49
N LEU A 122 0.30 -19.87 24.99
CA LEU A 122 -0.75 -20.68 25.56
C LEU A 122 -0.41 -22.18 25.46
N LEU A 123 0.10 -22.63 24.33
CA LEU A 123 0.53 -24.01 24.10
C LEU A 123 1.71 -24.38 24.99
N LEU A 124 2.72 -23.48 25.09
CA LEU A 124 3.86 -23.68 25.98
C LEU A 124 3.42 -23.75 27.44
N GLY A 125 2.45 -22.94 27.87
CA GLY A 125 1.87 -22.97 29.22
C GLY A 125 1.03 -24.22 29.51
N CYS A 126 0.71 -25.03 28.52
CA CYS A 126 0.00 -26.32 28.65
C CYS A 126 0.92 -27.54 28.54
N ARG A 127 2.25 -27.36 28.65
CA ARG A 127 3.20 -28.49 28.60
C ARG A 127 3.29 -29.20 29.95
N GLN A 128 3.30 -30.51 29.93
CA GLN A 128 3.63 -31.40 31.05
C GLN A 128 4.78 -32.31 30.62
N ASP A 129 5.84 -32.35 31.40
CA ASP A 129 7.04 -33.17 31.14
C ASP A 129 7.63 -32.98 29.71
N GLY A 130 7.56 -31.71 29.21
CA GLY A 130 8.06 -31.35 27.89
C GLY A 130 7.10 -31.66 26.74
N VAL A 131 5.99 -32.35 26.97
CA VAL A 131 4.98 -32.65 25.96
C VAL A 131 3.77 -31.71 26.08
N ALA A 132 3.20 -31.32 24.95
CA ALA A 132 2.01 -30.46 24.95
C ALA A 132 0.77 -31.27 25.38
N ASP A 133 0.11 -30.81 26.46
CA ASP A 133 -1.19 -31.33 26.86
C ASP A 133 -2.29 -30.66 26.04
N MET A 134 -2.73 -31.36 24.99
CA MET A 134 -3.77 -30.85 24.07
C MET A 134 -5.15 -30.76 24.72
N ALA A 135 -5.44 -31.54 25.74
CA ALA A 135 -6.71 -31.46 26.48
C ALA A 135 -6.76 -30.22 27.35
N ALA A 136 -5.67 -29.92 28.06
CA ALA A 136 -5.53 -28.67 28.81
C ALA A 136 -5.57 -27.46 27.88
N PHE A 137 -4.89 -27.50 26.72
CA PHE A 137 -4.91 -26.46 25.71
C PHE A 137 -6.33 -26.21 25.18
N ALA A 138 -7.04 -27.23 24.76
CA ALA A 138 -8.43 -27.16 24.31
C ALA A 138 -9.36 -26.57 25.38
N LYS A 139 -9.21 -27.00 26.64
CA LYS A 139 -9.96 -26.45 27.78
C LYS A 139 -9.74 -24.96 27.93
N ARG A 140 -8.49 -24.50 27.91
CA ARG A 140 -8.17 -23.07 28.03
C ARG A 140 -8.76 -22.23 26.90
N ILE A 141 -8.75 -22.74 25.64
CA ILE A 141 -9.36 -22.04 24.51
C ILE A 141 -10.89 -22.02 24.62
N LEU A 142 -11.51 -23.16 24.81
CA LEU A 142 -12.96 -23.30 24.69
C LEU A 142 -13.73 -22.89 25.95
N GLN A 143 -13.20 -23.21 27.15
CA GLN A 143 -13.88 -22.94 28.41
C GLN A 143 -13.39 -21.62 29.04
N ASP A 144 -12.07 -21.44 29.12
CA ASP A 144 -11.49 -20.27 29.78
C ASP A 144 -11.43 -19.04 28.85
N ARG A 145 -11.77 -19.22 27.55
CA ARG A 145 -11.73 -18.19 26.52
C ARG A 145 -10.40 -17.42 26.49
N ALA A 146 -9.31 -18.14 26.66
CA ALA A 146 -7.97 -17.59 26.72
C ALA A 146 -7.51 -16.99 25.36
N GLN A 147 -8.30 -17.19 24.29
CA GLN A 147 -8.08 -16.61 22.97
C GLN A 147 -9.30 -15.83 22.49
N ASP A 148 -9.05 -14.89 21.59
CA ASP A 148 -10.10 -14.13 20.92
C ASP A 148 -10.99 -15.11 20.11
N PRO A 149 -12.32 -15.17 20.35
CA PRO A 149 -13.22 -16.07 19.63
C PRO A 149 -13.32 -15.74 18.13
N PHE A 150 -12.94 -14.55 17.72
CA PHE A 150 -12.96 -14.10 16.32
C PHE A 150 -11.60 -14.21 15.62
N LEU A 151 -10.64 -14.84 16.25
CA LEU A 151 -9.27 -14.93 15.77
C LEU A 151 -9.17 -15.50 14.35
N VAL A 152 -9.91 -16.59 14.08
CA VAL A 152 -9.95 -17.21 12.74
C VAL A 152 -10.53 -16.24 11.70
N LEU A 153 -11.60 -15.52 12.02
CA LEU A 153 -12.19 -14.51 11.13
C LEU A 153 -11.22 -13.38 10.83
N LYS A 154 -10.49 -12.92 11.84
CA LYS A 154 -9.48 -11.86 11.70
C LYS A 154 -8.33 -12.29 10.79
N GLY A 155 -7.99 -13.57 10.73
CA GLY A 155 -6.96 -14.13 9.86
C GLY A 155 -7.39 -14.39 8.42
N LEU A 156 -8.68 -14.23 8.08
CA LEU A 156 -9.14 -14.44 6.71
C LEU A 156 -8.69 -13.33 5.78
N SER A 157 -8.20 -13.71 4.60
CA SER A 157 -7.73 -12.76 3.57
C SER A 157 -8.83 -11.88 2.97
N ASN A 158 -10.10 -12.18 3.23
CA ASN A 158 -11.26 -11.39 2.81
C ASN A 158 -11.94 -10.64 3.97
N CYS A 159 -11.33 -10.56 5.13
CA CYS A 159 -11.88 -9.85 6.29
C CYS A 159 -12.08 -8.35 5.97
N LEU A 160 -11.08 -7.72 5.34
CA LEU A 160 -11.17 -6.32 4.90
C LEU A 160 -12.37 -6.11 3.99
N LEU A 161 -12.58 -6.96 2.99
CA LEU A 161 -13.71 -6.87 2.06
C LEU A 161 -15.03 -6.99 2.80
N GLY A 162 -15.19 -8.03 3.63
CA GLY A 162 -16.44 -8.27 4.36
C GLY A 162 -16.79 -7.13 5.32
N VAL A 163 -15.81 -6.64 6.09
CA VAL A 163 -16.04 -5.53 7.03
C VAL A 163 -16.33 -4.22 6.30
N THR A 164 -15.58 -3.90 5.23
CA THR A 164 -15.79 -2.69 4.44
C THR A 164 -17.17 -2.68 3.79
N SER A 165 -17.58 -3.80 3.17
CA SER A 165 -18.91 -3.96 2.58
C SER A 165 -20.02 -3.73 3.61
N LEU A 166 -19.92 -4.34 4.80
CA LEU A 166 -20.88 -4.16 5.87
C LEU A 166 -20.90 -2.72 6.43
N ALA A 167 -19.71 -2.13 6.65
CA ALA A 167 -19.58 -0.80 7.25
C ALA A 167 -20.14 0.30 6.35
N LEU A 168 -20.00 0.14 5.03
CA LEU A 168 -20.42 1.13 4.03
C LEU A 168 -21.70 0.72 3.30
N LYS A 169 -22.28 -0.44 3.65
CA LYS A 169 -23.49 -0.99 3.03
C LYS A 169 -23.35 -1.14 1.51
N LEU A 170 -22.15 -1.47 1.05
CA LEU A 170 -21.88 -1.67 -0.36
C LEU A 170 -22.47 -2.99 -0.81
N VAL A 171 -23.31 -2.91 -1.84
CA VAL A 171 -23.94 -4.06 -2.49
C VAL A 171 -23.51 -4.03 -3.97
N GLY A 172 -22.82 -5.04 -4.43
CA GLY A 172 -22.37 -5.07 -5.81
C GLY A 172 -21.21 -6.03 -6.04
N GLU A 173 -20.50 -5.79 -7.13
CA GLU A 173 -19.33 -6.58 -7.50
C GLU A 173 -18.22 -6.42 -6.47
N CYS A 174 -17.69 -7.53 -5.96
CA CYS A 174 -16.62 -7.46 -4.98
C CYS A 174 -15.65 -8.63 -5.14
N ASN A 175 -14.37 -8.36 -4.91
CA ASN A 175 -13.34 -9.38 -4.97
C ASN A 175 -12.20 -9.12 -3.96
N ALA A 176 -11.60 -10.18 -3.43
CA ALA A 176 -10.48 -10.12 -2.52
C ALA A 176 -9.23 -10.73 -3.17
N TYR A 177 -8.14 -10.01 -3.08
CA TYR A 177 -6.83 -10.39 -3.59
C TYR A 177 -5.83 -10.51 -2.44
N MET A 178 -4.80 -11.31 -2.65
CA MET A 178 -3.66 -11.34 -1.76
C MET A 178 -2.89 -10.01 -1.84
N GLN A 179 -2.18 -9.69 -0.78
CA GLN A 179 -1.29 -8.53 -0.75
C GLN A 179 -0.18 -8.60 -1.81
N GLY A 180 0.51 -7.50 -2.01
CA GLY A 180 1.65 -7.39 -2.91
C GLY A 180 1.33 -6.73 -4.24
N VAL A 181 2.36 -6.56 -5.05
CA VAL A 181 2.28 -5.89 -6.35
C VAL A 181 1.32 -6.62 -7.29
N ALA A 182 1.36 -7.96 -7.30
CA ALA A 182 0.48 -8.77 -8.14
C ALA A 182 -1.00 -8.62 -7.76
N GLY A 183 -1.31 -8.63 -6.45
CA GLY A 183 -2.68 -8.45 -5.96
C GLY A 183 -3.22 -7.06 -6.25
N ASN A 184 -2.41 -6.01 -6.00
CA ASN A 184 -2.80 -4.64 -6.32
C ASN A 184 -3.06 -4.45 -7.83
N LEU A 185 -2.20 -5.02 -8.68
CA LEU A 185 -2.40 -4.97 -10.13
C LEU A 185 -3.69 -5.69 -10.56
N ALA A 186 -3.94 -6.89 -10.02
CA ALA A 186 -5.16 -7.66 -10.34
C ALA A 186 -6.41 -6.88 -9.94
N ALA A 187 -6.44 -6.30 -8.73
CA ALA A 187 -7.53 -5.45 -8.26
C ALA A 187 -7.76 -4.22 -9.16
N LEU A 188 -6.68 -3.50 -9.51
CA LEU A 188 -6.77 -2.32 -10.38
C LEU A 188 -7.23 -2.67 -11.79
N ARG A 189 -6.74 -3.78 -12.38
CA ARG A 189 -7.17 -4.24 -13.69
C ARG A 189 -8.63 -4.65 -13.74
N GLU A 190 -9.09 -5.39 -12.73
CA GLU A 190 -10.49 -5.81 -12.66
C GLU A 190 -11.41 -4.61 -12.43
N ALA A 191 -11.07 -3.71 -11.50
CA ALA A 191 -11.78 -2.47 -11.27
C ALA A 191 -11.89 -1.61 -12.55
N THR A 192 -10.77 -1.47 -13.28
CA THR A 192 -10.74 -0.72 -14.55
C THR A 192 -11.61 -1.39 -15.61
N ALA A 193 -11.54 -2.72 -15.76
CA ALA A 193 -12.36 -3.45 -16.70
C ALA A 193 -13.86 -3.33 -16.37
N ALA A 194 -14.24 -3.47 -15.10
CA ALA A 194 -15.62 -3.35 -14.65
C ALA A 194 -16.23 -1.98 -14.96
N LEU A 195 -15.45 -0.89 -14.78
CA LEU A 195 -15.83 0.47 -15.16
C LEU A 195 -15.99 0.61 -16.68
N GLN A 196 -15.01 0.11 -17.46
CA GLN A 196 -15.01 0.20 -18.91
C GLN A 196 -16.12 -0.62 -19.56
N ASP A 197 -16.49 -1.75 -18.97
CA ASP A 197 -17.59 -2.61 -19.41
C ASP A 197 -18.98 -2.07 -18.95
N GLY A 198 -19.01 -0.98 -18.16
CA GLY A 198 -20.26 -0.41 -17.64
C GLY A 198 -20.95 -1.29 -16.59
N ARG A 199 -20.27 -2.24 -15.98
CA ARG A 199 -20.81 -3.11 -14.92
C ARG A 199 -21.00 -2.35 -13.61
N ILE A 200 -20.12 -1.40 -13.33
CA ILE A 200 -20.11 -0.53 -12.16
C ILE A 200 -19.92 0.94 -12.56
N ASP A 201 -20.26 1.86 -11.67
CA ASP A 201 -20.14 3.32 -11.86
C ASP A 201 -18.97 3.92 -11.08
N ALA A 202 -18.59 3.29 -9.97
CA ALA A 202 -17.43 3.62 -9.17
C ALA A 202 -16.76 2.35 -8.65
N ALA A 203 -15.43 2.31 -8.67
CA ALA A 203 -14.65 1.21 -8.13
C ALA A 203 -13.81 1.68 -6.95
N ILE A 204 -13.87 0.94 -5.85
CA ILE A 204 -13.05 1.14 -4.67
C ILE A 204 -11.96 0.07 -4.68
N VAL A 205 -10.69 0.48 -4.74
CA VAL A 205 -9.55 -0.41 -4.62
C VAL A 205 -8.82 -0.07 -3.32
N VAL A 206 -8.71 -1.02 -2.40
CA VAL A 206 -8.11 -0.80 -1.09
C VAL A 206 -7.12 -1.89 -0.73
N GLY A 207 -5.98 -1.49 -0.17
CA GLY A 207 -5.00 -2.40 0.43
C GLY A 207 -4.74 -2.03 1.88
N ALA A 208 -4.71 -3.02 2.78
CA ALA A 208 -4.42 -2.81 4.19
C ALA A 208 -3.66 -3.98 4.80
N GLY A 209 -2.62 -3.70 5.58
CA GLY A 209 -1.80 -4.73 6.21
C GLY A 209 -0.87 -4.21 7.30
N SER A 210 -0.39 -5.13 8.11
CA SER A 210 0.69 -4.92 9.06
C SER A 210 1.57 -6.16 9.07
N GLU A 211 2.86 -5.95 8.95
CA GLU A 211 3.88 -7.00 9.04
C GLU A 211 4.50 -7.07 10.45
N LEU A 212 3.88 -6.40 11.43
CA LEU A 212 4.40 -6.32 12.80
C LEU A 212 4.05 -7.56 13.61
N ASP A 213 4.55 -8.69 13.18
CA ASP A 213 4.53 -9.96 13.92
C ASP A 213 5.81 -10.79 13.66
N ALA A 214 6.11 -11.74 14.54
CA ALA A 214 7.34 -12.51 14.49
C ALA A 214 7.48 -13.34 13.21
N LEU A 215 6.39 -13.92 12.71
CA LEU A 215 6.40 -14.78 11.54
C LEU A 215 6.62 -13.96 10.26
N ALA A 216 5.86 -12.87 10.10
CA ALA A 216 5.99 -11.97 8.96
C ALA A 216 7.39 -11.33 8.90
N LEU A 217 7.87 -10.76 10.01
CA LEU A 217 9.20 -10.16 10.07
C LEU A 217 10.30 -11.18 9.81
N SER A 218 10.19 -12.42 10.35
CA SER A 218 11.17 -13.47 10.08
C SER A 218 11.17 -13.87 8.60
N GLY A 219 10.00 -13.96 7.96
CA GLY A 219 9.87 -14.21 6.53
C GLY A 219 10.53 -13.13 5.68
N LEU A 220 10.26 -11.86 5.99
CA LEU A 220 10.86 -10.71 5.30
C LEU A 220 12.39 -10.64 5.47
N VAL A 221 12.90 -10.98 6.66
CA VAL A 221 14.35 -11.08 6.90
C VAL A 221 14.95 -12.22 6.10
N GLN A 222 14.35 -13.41 6.11
CA GLN A 222 14.84 -14.57 5.35
C GLN A 222 14.83 -14.33 3.84
N ALA A 223 13.81 -13.64 3.34
CA ALA A 223 13.72 -13.24 1.94
C ALA A 223 14.70 -12.10 1.59
N GLY A 224 15.38 -11.51 2.57
CA GLY A 224 16.29 -10.39 2.37
C GLY A 224 15.58 -9.09 1.95
N VAL A 225 14.31 -8.94 2.29
CA VAL A 225 13.47 -7.75 2.03
C VAL A 225 13.80 -6.66 3.03
N ILE A 226 13.83 -7.02 4.30
CA ILE A 226 14.20 -6.11 5.39
C ILE A 226 15.58 -6.47 5.97
N SER A 227 16.26 -5.44 6.45
CA SER A 227 17.55 -5.59 7.09
C SER A 227 17.40 -6.12 8.51
N ALA A 228 18.24 -7.09 8.87
CA ALA A 228 18.36 -7.61 10.23
C ALA A 228 19.59 -7.09 10.96
N ASN A 229 20.26 -6.07 10.44
CA ASN A 229 21.52 -5.54 10.97
C ASN A 229 21.35 -4.34 11.93
N GLY A 230 20.11 -4.08 12.39
CA GLY A 230 19.82 -2.99 13.31
C GLY A 230 19.81 -1.60 12.68
N SER A 231 19.68 -1.49 11.35
CA SER A 231 19.50 -0.19 10.72
C SER A 231 18.17 0.45 11.13
N ASN A 232 18.21 1.74 11.44
CA ASN A 232 17.04 2.57 11.74
C ASN A 232 16.71 3.57 10.62
N THR A 233 17.39 3.49 9.48
CA THR A 233 17.18 4.38 8.33
C THR A 233 16.97 3.57 7.06
N LEU A 234 15.91 3.90 6.34
CA LEU A 234 15.59 3.34 5.03
C LEU A 234 16.03 4.34 3.95
N LEU A 235 17.00 3.94 3.13
CA LEU A 235 17.65 4.81 2.16
C LEU A 235 17.57 4.23 0.75
N PRO A 236 16.42 4.32 0.08
CA PRO A 236 16.29 3.83 -1.29
C PRO A 236 17.22 4.63 -2.23
N PHE A 237 17.84 3.90 -3.14
CA PHE A 237 18.77 4.43 -4.15
C PHE A 237 20.03 5.13 -3.61
N ASP A 238 20.34 5.01 -2.32
CA ASP A 238 21.53 5.61 -1.72
C ASP A 238 22.63 4.56 -1.50
N LEU A 239 23.90 4.93 -1.72
CA LEU A 239 25.06 4.06 -1.50
C LEU A 239 25.21 3.58 -0.04
N ARG A 240 24.56 4.26 0.90
CA ARG A 240 24.53 3.89 2.32
C ARG A 240 23.37 2.92 2.66
N GLY A 241 22.50 2.61 1.68
CA GLY A 241 21.38 1.72 1.87
C GLY A 241 21.82 0.31 2.23
N THR A 242 21.30 -0.23 3.34
CA THR A 242 21.68 -1.53 3.91
C THR A 242 20.53 -2.55 3.91
N GLY A 243 19.39 -2.19 3.35
CA GLY A 243 18.20 -3.03 3.23
C GLY A 243 16.91 -2.29 3.58
N GLY A 244 15.79 -2.96 3.39
CA GLY A 244 14.46 -2.44 3.66
C GLY A 244 14.13 -2.35 5.15
N ILE A 245 13.13 -1.54 5.46
CA ILE A 245 12.44 -1.50 6.75
C ILE A 245 10.96 -1.69 6.46
N ALA A 246 10.32 -2.60 7.18
CA ALA A 246 8.89 -2.86 7.01
C ALA A 246 8.04 -1.74 7.63
N GLY A 247 6.79 -1.64 7.15
CA GLY A 247 5.81 -0.71 7.66
C GLY A 247 4.41 -1.33 7.69
N GLU A 248 3.47 -0.60 8.25
CA GLU A 248 2.06 -0.95 8.31
C GLU A 248 1.19 0.18 7.80
N GLY A 249 -0.01 -0.11 7.34
CA GLY A 249 -0.95 0.92 6.91
C GLY A 249 -1.98 0.44 5.93
N ALA A 250 -2.75 1.42 5.44
CA ALA A 250 -3.77 1.23 4.42
C ALA A 250 -3.78 2.39 3.43
N ALA A 251 -4.09 2.06 2.18
CA ALA A 251 -4.38 3.05 1.15
C ALA A 251 -5.57 2.59 0.31
N ALA A 252 -6.41 3.54 -0.11
CA ALA A 252 -7.56 3.31 -0.96
C ALA A 252 -7.61 4.33 -2.10
N LEU A 253 -8.06 3.87 -3.27
CA LEU A 253 -8.33 4.70 -4.44
C LEU A 253 -9.78 4.48 -4.87
N VAL A 254 -10.47 5.56 -5.20
CA VAL A 254 -11.76 5.52 -5.90
C VAL A 254 -11.51 5.82 -7.36
N LEU A 255 -11.91 4.88 -8.22
CA LEU A 255 -11.78 4.99 -9.67
C LEU A 255 -13.15 5.25 -10.29
N ARG A 256 -13.21 6.13 -11.29
CA ARG A 256 -14.41 6.41 -12.10
C ARG A 256 -14.05 6.58 -13.56
N ARG A 257 -15.01 6.38 -14.45
CA ARG A 257 -14.81 6.78 -15.86
C ARG A 257 -14.55 8.28 -15.92
N ARG A 258 -13.59 8.69 -16.73
CA ARG A 258 -13.20 10.10 -16.85
C ARG A 258 -14.35 11.00 -17.28
N GLU A 259 -15.25 10.48 -18.11
CA GLU A 259 -16.42 11.21 -18.60
C GLU A 259 -17.47 11.50 -17.52
N ASP A 260 -17.51 10.73 -16.43
CA ASP A 260 -18.43 10.92 -15.29
C ASP A 260 -17.90 11.95 -14.28
N LEU A 261 -16.71 12.52 -14.51
CA LEU A 261 -16.10 13.51 -13.63
C LEU A 261 -16.21 14.92 -14.23
N PRO A 262 -16.21 15.96 -13.36
CA PRO A 262 -16.20 17.34 -13.80
C PRO A 262 -15.07 17.64 -14.79
N ALA A 263 -15.29 18.66 -15.64
CA ALA A 263 -14.27 19.18 -16.54
C ALA A 263 -13.05 19.67 -15.73
N GLY A 264 -11.84 19.41 -16.24
CA GLY A 264 -10.60 19.79 -15.60
C GLY A 264 -9.54 18.68 -15.67
N PRO A 265 -8.30 18.95 -15.26
CA PRO A 265 -7.24 17.95 -15.27
C PRO A 265 -7.53 16.84 -14.27
N GLN A 266 -7.34 15.58 -14.69
CA GLN A 266 -7.49 14.39 -13.86
C GLN A 266 -6.31 13.44 -14.09
N ALA A 267 -5.90 12.75 -13.03
CA ALA A 267 -4.93 11.66 -13.13
C ALA A 267 -5.66 10.39 -13.60
N CYS A 268 -5.37 9.95 -14.81
CA CYS A 268 -6.03 8.81 -15.46
C CYS A 268 -5.06 7.65 -15.63
N LEU A 269 -5.50 6.45 -15.29
CA LEU A 269 -4.79 5.20 -15.60
C LEU A 269 -4.93 4.92 -17.11
N ALA A 270 -3.80 4.96 -17.82
CA ALA A 270 -3.76 4.78 -19.27
C ALA A 270 -3.44 3.33 -19.66
N ASP A 271 -2.43 2.75 -19.01
CA ASP A 271 -2.00 1.38 -19.26
C ASP A 271 -1.44 0.74 -17.99
N MET A 272 -1.53 -0.59 -17.92
CA MET A 272 -1.02 -1.41 -16.83
C MET A 272 -0.36 -2.66 -17.40
N THR A 273 0.97 -2.72 -17.33
CA THR A 273 1.76 -3.88 -17.78
C THR A 273 2.36 -4.62 -16.58
N ALA A 274 2.67 -5.90 -16.76
CA ALA A 274 3.34 -6.68 -15.74
C ALA A 274 4.14 -7.84 -16.34
N HIS A 275 5.16 -8.25 -15.62
CA HIS A 275 5.96 -9.42 -15.94
C HIS A 275 6.52 -10.08 -14.69
N ALA A 276 6.74 -11.40 -14.74
CA ALA A 276 7.37 -12.16 -13.66
C ALA A 276 8.87 -11.79 -13.43
N SER A 277 9.45 -11.00 -14.33
CA SER A 277 10.84 -10.53 -14.22
C SER A 277 10.92 -9.09 -14.71
N LEU A 278 11.54 -8.22 -13.92
CA LEU A 278 11.70 -6.80 -14.20
C LEU A 278 12.37 -6.54 -15.56
N GLY A 279 13.39 -7.30 -15.93
CA GLY A 279 14.13 -7.13 -17.19
C GLY A 279 13.33 -7.45 -18.46
N ARG A 280 12.12 -7.99 -18.31
CA ARG A 280 11.19 -8.28 -19.41
C ARG A 280 9.89 -7.46 -19.34
N LEU A 281 9.80 -6.55 -18.37
CA LEU A 281 8.67 -5.66 -18.26
C LEU A 281 8.64 -4.69 -19.45
N SER A 282 7.51 -4.63 -20.14
CA SER A 282 7.29 -3.65 -21.20
C SER A 282 7.12 -2.26 -20.59
N LEU A 283 7.99 -1.35 -20.91
CA LEU A 283 7.91 0.05 -20.56
C LEU A 283 7.45 0.87 -21.77
N PRO A 284 6.87 2.07 -21.56
CA PRO A 284 6.45 2.93 -22.66
C PRO A 284 7.68 3.39 -23.49
N ASP A 285 7.49 3.46 -24.81
CA ASP A 285 8.53 3.95 -25.73
C ASP A 285 8.73 5.47 -25.64
N SER A 286 7.70 6.21 -25.20
CA SER A 286 7.76 7.65 -25.02
C SER A 286 8.48 8.03 -23.70
N PRO A 287 9.23 9.14 -23.70
CA PRO A 287 9.79 9.69 -22.48
C PRO A 287 8.70 9.98 -21.42
N THR A 288 9.06 9.82 -20.16
CA THR A 288 8.18 10.00 -19.02
C THR A 288 8.63 11.25 -18.23
N ASP A 289 7.69 12.11 -17.81
CA ASP A 289 8.06 13.28 -17.01
C ASP A 289 8.54 12.86 -15.62
N VAL A 290 7.81 11.95 -14.99
CA VAL A 290 8.12 11.43 -13.64
C VAL A 290 8.06 9.91 -13.61
N LEU A 291 9.05 9.32 -12.98
CA LEU A 291 9.04 7.91 -12.58
C LEU A 291 8.93 7.83 -11.05
N VAL A 292 7.87 7.21 -10.57
CA VAL A 292 7.72 6.80 -9.16
C VAL A 292 8.15 5.35 -9.04
N CYS A 293 9.17 5.08 -8.23
CA CYS A 293 9.66 3.72 -8.01
C CYS A 293 10.04 3.54 -6.55
N SER A 294 9.53 2.48 -5.93
CA SER A 294 9.76 2.25 -4.50
C SER A 294 11.24 2.05 -4.14
N GLY A 295 12.01 1.35 -4.97
CA GLY A 295 13.36 0.90 -4.60
C GLY A 295 13.31 -0.24 -3.58
N THR A 296 14.43 -0.55 -2.95
CA THR A 296 14.53 -1.61 -1.93
C THR A 296 15.19 -1.13 -0.63
N GLY A 297 15.92 -0.02 -0.68
CA GLY A 297 16.78 0.45 0.41
C GLY A 297 18.09 -0.33 0.56
N ASP A 298 18.35 -1.29 -0.32
CA ASP A 298 19.64 -1.99 -0.44
C ASP A 298 20.41 -1.44 -1.63
N ALA A 299 21.60 -0.89 -1.37
CA ALA A 299 22.39 -0.21 -2.40
C ALA A 299 22.76 -1.11 -3.60
N HIS A 300 22.97 -2.41 -3.38
CA HIS A 300 23.30 -3.33 -4.47
C HIS A 300 22.07 -3.66 -5.32
N LYS A 301 20.95 -3.99 -4.68
CA LYS A 301 19.69 -4.28 -5.37
C LYS A 301 19.18 -3.06 -6.13
N ASP A 302 19.26 -1.87 -5.51
CA ASP A 302 18.84 -0.61 -6.11
C ASP A 302 19.71 -0.23 -7.31
N ARG A 303 21.02 -0.53 -7.28
CA ARG A 303 21.90 -0.35 -8.45
C ARG A 303 21.51 -1.25 -9.62
N VAL A 304 21.12 -2.50 -9.36
CA VAL A 304 20.61 -3.40 -10.40
C VAL A 304 19.28 -2.88 -10.96
N LEU A 305 18.38 -2.41 -10.08
CA LEU A 305 17.10 -1.82 -10.48
C LEU A 305 17.30 -0.60 -11.39
N CYS A 306 18.30 0.24 -11.14
CA CYS A 306 18.63 1.42 -11.95
C CYS A 306 18.89 1.10 -13.43
N GLN A 307 19.34 -0.11 -13.76
CA GLN A 307 19.51 -0.52 -15.16
C GLN A 307 18.18 -0.53 -15.92
N THR A 308 17.10 -0.94 -15.25
CA THR A 308 15.75 -0.90 -15.83
C THR A 308 15.17 0.51 -15.79
N LEU A 309 15.38 1.26 -14.68
CA LEU A 309 14.88 2.64 -14.58
C LEU A 309 15.43 3.55 -15.68
N ALA A 310 16.66 3.33 -16.12
CA ALA A 310 17.28 4.07 -17.23
C ALA A 310 16.52 3.90 -18.56
N LEU A 311 15.85 2.77 -18.76
CA LEU A 311 15.06 2.50 -19.96
C LEU A 311 13.75 3.32 -20.00
N ALA A 312 13.24 3.75 -18.86
CA ALA A 312 12.02 4.56 -18.77
C ALA A 312 12.22 6.00 -19.26
N ARG A 313 13.48 6.44 -19.48
CA ARG A 313 13.84 7.79 -19.95
C ARG A 313 13.10 8.90 -19.19
N ALA A 314 12.94 8.75 -17.89
CA ALA A 314 12.25 9.69 -17.06
C ALA A 314 13.07 10.97 -16.88
N SER A 315 12.40 12.14 -16.90
CA SER A 315 13.04 13.40 -16.59
C SER A 315 13.33 13.58 -15.10
N HIS A 316 12.50 12.94 -14.26
CA HIS A 316 12.60 13.00 -12.81
C HIS A 316 12.28 11.63 -12.20
N ILE A 317 12.99 11.22 -11.14
CA ILE A 317 12.75 9.99 -10.40
C ILE A 317 12.54 10.30 -8.93
N THR A 318 11.47 9.75 -8.36
CA THR A 318 11.14 9.87 -6.93
C THR A 318 10.71 8.54 -6.33
N SER A 319 10.64 8.49 -5.00
CA SER A 319 10.23 7.32 -4.22
C SER A 319 9.55 7.72 -2.92
N GLY A 320 8.42 7.10 -2.62
CA GLY A 320 7.74 7.23 -1.33
C GLY A 320 8.20 6.23 -0.26
N LEU A 321 9.07 5.28 -0.62
CA LEU A 321 9.41 4.14 0.25
C LEU A 321 9.97 4.56 1.61
N ALA A 322 10.92 5.51 1.62
CA ALA A 322 11.57 5.96 2.84
C ALA A 322 10.65 6.73 3.80
N ILE A 323 9.45 7.12 3.35
CA ILE A 323 8.49 7.84 4.17
C ILE A 323 7.82 6.88 5.15
N ASN A 324 7.28 5.76 4.65
CA ASN A 324 6.40 4.88 5.42
C ASN A 324 6.96 3.47 5.67
N GLY A 325 8.08 3.12 5.03
CA GLY A 325 8.57 1.75 5.00
C GLY A 325 7.90 0.90 3.92
N ILE A 326 8.24 -0.38 3.88
CA ILE A 326 7.68 -1.35 2.93
C ILE A 326 6.29 -1.74 3.40
N LEU A 327 5.28 -1.37 2.62
CA LEU A 327 3.87 -1.64 2.87
C LEU A 327 3.42 -2.80 1.98
N SER A 328 3.46 -4.02 2.49
CA SER A 328 3.20 -5.22 1.68
C SER A 328 1.80 -5.27 1.07
N ALA A 329 0.78 -4.70 1.73
CA ALA A 329 -0.60 -4.80 1.26
C ALA A 329 -0.99 -3.75 0.19
N ALA A 330 -0.33 -2.59 0.16
CA ALA A 330 -0.76 -1.47 -0.67
C ALA A 330 0.38 -0.78 -1.45
N PRO A 331 1.44 -1.48 -1.91
CA PRO A 331 2.60 -0.81 -2.50
C PRO A 331 2.22 0.02 -3.73
N SER A 332 1.44 -0.54 -4.66
CA SER A 332 1.04 0.15 -5.88
C SER A 332 0.03 1.27 -5.62
N LEU A 333 -0.85 1.13 -4.63
CA LEU A 333 -1.84 2.14 -4.31
C LEU A 333 -1.19 3.40 -3.73
N VAL A 334 -0.19 3.23 -2.86
CA VAL A 334 0.57 4.35 -2.27
C VAL A 334 1.41 5.06 -3.34
N ASP A 335 2.07 4.31 -4.22
CA ASP A 335 2.87 4.92 -5.29
C ASP A 335 1.99 5.61 -6.36
N LEU A 336 0.81 5.07 -6.67
CA LEU A 336 -0.19 5.73 -7.53
C LEU A 336 -0.75 7.00 -6.87
N MET A 337 -0.95 6.99 -5.55
CA MET A 337 -1.34 8.18 -4.79
C MET A 337 -0.25 9.25 -4.84
N LEU A 338 1.03 8.87 -4.68
CA LEU A 338 2.18 9.77 -4.81
C LEU A 338 2.24 10.37 -6.22
N ALA A 339 2.08 9.55 -7.25
CA ALA A 339 2.04 9.99 -8.65
C ALA A 339 0.91 10.99 -8.90
N ARG A 340 -0.31 10.69 -8.40
CA ARG A 340 -1.45 11.61 -8.48
C ARG A 340 -1.16 12.95 -7.81
N CYS A 341 -0.63 12.95 -6.60
CA CYS A 341 -0.28 14.16 -5.88
C CYS A 341 0.79 14.98 -6.62
N ALA A 342 1.83 14.35 -7.15
CA ALA A 342 2.87 15.01 -7.92
C ALA A 342 2.32 15.69 -9.20
N LEU A 343 1.45 14.97 -9.93
CA LEU A 343 0.79 15.49 -11.13
C LEU A 343 -0.16 16.66 -10.80
N GLN A 344 -0.94 16.58 -9.74
CA GLN A 344 -1.84 17.65 -9.30
C GLN A 344 -1.08 18.90 -8.82
N ALA A 345 -0.02 18.70 -8.05
CA ALA A 345 0.81 19.77 -7.51
C ALA A 345 1.80 20.33 -8.54
N GLN A 346 1.97 19.67 -9.70
CA GLN A 346 3.00 20.01 -10.70
C GLN A 346 4.40 20.12 -10.04
N SER A 347 4.70 19.15 -9.16
CA SER A 347 5.90 19.13 -8.34
C SER A 347 6.32 17.71 -8.02
N VAL A 348 7.60 17.39 -8.16
CA VAL A 348 8.15 16.08 -7.84
C VAL A 348 8.84 16.15 -6.49
N PRO A 349 8.40 15.36 -5.49
CA PRO A 349 9.00 15.35 -4.17
C PRO A 349 10.40 14.70 -4.17
N PRO A 350 11.30 15.08 -3.24
CA PRO A 350 12.60 14.45 -3.11
C PRO A 350 12.46 13.02 -2.54
N ILE A 351 13.43 12.18 -2.84
CA ILE A 351 13.58 10.90 -2.16
C ILE A 351 14.14 11.15 -0.76
N ALA A 352 13.36 10.82 0.26
CA ALA A 352 13.75 11.10 1.64
C ALA A 352 15.08 10.43 1.99
N GLY A 353 16.02 11.21 2.53
CA GLY A 353 17.33 10.75 2.98
C GLY A 353 18.37 10.51 1.87
N LEU A 354 18.02 10.63 0.59
CA LEU A 354 18.93 10.42 -0.53
C LEU A 354 20.00 11.53 -0.60
N GLN A 355 21.28 11.14 -0.49
CA GLN A 355 22.42 12.05 -0.58
C GLN A 355 23.52 11.54 -1.52
N ARG A 356 23.66 10.23 -1.68
CA ARG A 356 24.73 9.56 -2.43
C ARG A 356 24.13 8.52 -3.38
N PRO A 357 23.58 8.97 -4.52
CA PRO A 357 22.88 8.08 -5.44
C PRO A 357 23.73 6.88 -5.91
N VAL A 358 23.10 5.71 -6.01
CA VAL A 358 23.76 4.47 -6.50
C VAL A 358 24.06 4.51 -8.00
N ALA A 359 23.42 5.42 -8.75
CA ALA A 359 23.59 5.59 -10.19
C ALA A 359 23.39 7.06 -10.60
N ASN A 360 23.93 7.43 -11.74
CA ASN A 360 23.72 8.78 -12.32
C ASN A 360 22.39 8.80 -13.10
N LEU A 361 21.27 8.91 -12.36
CA LEU A 361 19.92 9.06 -12.88
C LEU A 361 19.28 10.33 -12.29
N PRO A 362 18.22 10.89 -12.88
CA PRO A 362 17.61 12.15 -12.46
C PRO A 362 16.77 12.01 -11.17
N PHE A 363 17.37 11.49 -10.10
CA PHE A 363 16.77 11.41 -8.79
C PHE A 363 16.56 12.79 -8.17
N ILE A 364 15.39 13.06 -7.62
CA ILE A 364 15.14 14.29 -6.89
C ILE A 364 15.70 14.19 -5.47
N GLN A 365 16.53 15.15 -5.09
CA GLN A 365 17.24 15.22 -3.83
C GLN A 365 16.97 16.54 -3.11
N GLY A 366 16.91 16.50 -1.78
CA GLY A 366 16.86 17.67 -0.91
C GLY A 366 15.53 18.42 -0.92
N ALA A 367 15.14 19.04 -2.02
CA ALA A 367 13.92 19.84 -2.12
C ALA A 367 13.01 19.37 -3.26
N PRO A 368 11.69 19.63 -3.19
CA PRO A 368 10.77 19.36 -4.27
C PRO A 368 11.16 20.12 -5.55
N HIS A 369 10.94 19.51 -6.69
CA HIS A 369 11.23 20.09 -8.00
C HIS A 369 9.93 20.44 -8.73
N ALA A 370 9.68 21.73 -8.94
CA ALA A 370 8.55 22.20 -9.72
C ALA A 370 8.79 21.95 -11.23
N ALA A 371 7.85 21.30 -11.89
CA ALA A 371 7.94 20.97 -13.32
C ALA A 371 6.54 20.84 -13.93
N SER A 372 6.42 21.06 -15.24
CA SER A 372 5.20 20.77 -15.97
C SER A 372 5.11 19.27 -16.20
N LEU A 373 4.15 18.63 -15.57
CA LEU A 373 3.98 17.18 -15.52
C LEU A 373 2.68 16.78 -16.20
N ALA A 374 2.74 15.89 -17.16
CA ALA A 374 1.60 15.32 -17.87
C ALA A 374 1.59 13.78 -17.84
N HIS A 375 2.77 13.16 -17.75
CA HIS A 375 2.93 11.72 -17.81
C HIS A 375 3.78 11.22 -16.63
N CYS A 376 3.20 10.33 -15.82
CA CYS A 376 3.90 9.63 -14.75
C CYS A 376 3.90 8.13 -15.01
N LEU A 377 5.04 7.49 -14.82
CA LEU A 377 5.18 6.04 -14.78
C LEU A 377 5.37 5.61 -13.33
N VAL A 378 4.55 4.70 -12.85
CA VAL A 378 4.74 4.04 -11.55
C VAL A 378 5.29 2.65 -11.79
N LEU A 379 6.41 2.32 -11.18
CA LEU A 379 7.07 1.02 -11.30
C LEU A 379 7.18 0.36 -9.93
N ASN A 380 6.48 -0.74 -9.77
CA ASN A 380 6.53 -1.56 -8.57
C ASN A 380 7.17 -2.91 -8.85
N ARG A 381 7.87 -3.44 -7.87
CA ARG A 381 8.45 -4.77 -7.86
C ARG A 381 8.25 -5.40 -6.49
N ASP A 382 7.90 -6.70 -6.47
CA ASP A 382 7.91 -7.50 -5.25
C ASP A 382 9.22 -8.29 -5.09
N ASP A 383 9.33 -8.97 -3.97
CA ASP A 383 10.54 -9.71 -3.59
C ASP A 383 10.79 -10.94 -4.46
N ASN A 384 9.76 -11.49 -5.08
CA ASN A 384 9.82 -12.62 -6.00
C ASN A 384 10.24 -12.20 -7.41
N GLY A 385 10.41 -10.88 -7.64
CA GLY A 385 10.80 -10.31 -8.91
C GLY A 385 9.62 -9.97 -9.83
N PHE A 386 8.38 -10.29 -9.46
CA PHE A 386 7.20 -9.83 -10.18
C PHE A 386 7.17 -8.31 -10.20
N SER A 387 6.92 -7.74 -11.36
CA SER A 387 6.97 -6.30 -11.56
C SER A 387 5.75 -5.83 -12.32
N ALA A 388 5.24 -4.65 -11.96
CA ALA A 388 4.13 -3.98 -12.60
C ALA A 388 4.49 -2.54 -12.91
N ALA A 389 4.04 -2.06 -14.06
CA ALA A 389 4.14 -0.66 -14.46
C ALA A 389 2.75 -0.10 -14.75
N TYR A 390 2.51 1.10 -14.27
CA TYR A 390 1.26 1.84 -14.43
C TYR A 390 1.57 3.18 -15.08
N GLN A 391 0.95 3.44 -16.22
CA GLN A 391 1.02 4.75 -16.86
C GLN A 391 -0.13 5.61 -16.35
N VAL A 392 0.21 6.79 -15.84
CA VAL A 392 -0.76 7.78 -15.33
C VAL A 392 -0.61 9.06 -16.16
N LEU A 393 -1.67 9.44 -16.85
CA LEU A 393 -1.74 10.66 -17.66
C LEU A 393 -2.54 11.73 -16.91
N TYR A 394 -2.06 12.97 -16.95
CA TYR A 394 -2.72 14.12 -16.37
C TYR A 394 -3.16 15.08 -17.46
N SER A 395 -4.44 15.10 -17.76
CA SER A 395 -4.98 15.87 -18.88
C SER A 395 -6.33 16.49 -18.56
N ALA A 396 -6.54 17.71 -19.02
CA ALA A 396 -7.84 18.39 -19.02
C ALA A 396 -8.79 17.85 -20.09
N LYS A 397 -8.25 17.24 -21.17
CA LYS A 397 -9.04 16.69 -22.28
C LYS A 397 -9.22 15.20 -22.08
N VAL A 398 -10.41 14.70 -22.39
CA VAL A 398 -10.64 13.29 -22.69
C VAL A 398 -9.94 13.05 -24.05
N THR A 399 -8.61 12.86 -24.05
CA THR A 399 -7.88 12.66 -25.30
C THR A 399 -8.06 11.23 -25.77
N GLN A 400 -8.41 11.10 -27.06
CA GLN A 400 -8.47 9.85 -27.81
C GLN A 400 -7.07 9.21 -28.02
N ASP A 401 -6.02 9.75 -27.39
CA ASP A 401 -4.62 9.44 -27.68
C ASP A 401 -4.00 8.35 -26.80
N CYS A 402 -4.82 7.52 -26.16
CA CYS A 402 -4.33 6.24 -25.59
C CYS A 402 -4.32 5.17 -26.70
N ARG A 403 -3.44 5.32 -27.70
CA ARG A 403 -3.10 4.27 -28.67
C ARG A 403 -1.77 3.63 -28.36
#